data_cea7fe8a87a7ea7b72bce6b33cb2b410
#
_entry.id   cea7fe8a87a7ea7b72bce6b33cb2b410
#
_cell.length_a   1.000
_cell.length_b   1.000
_cell.length_c   1.000
_cell.angle_alpha   90.00
_cell.angle_beta   90.00
_cell.angle_gamma   90.00
#
_symmetry.space_group_name_H-M   'P 1'
#
loop_
_entity.id
_entity.type
_entity.pdbx_description
1 polymer ?
#
loop_
_entity_poly.entity_id
_entity_poly.type
_entity_poly.pdbx_seq_one_letter_code
_entity_poly.pdbx_strand_id
1 'polypeptide(L)'
;MNICDNRIAANFLKKMKILITGGCGFVGSNIAVFLKKKISKVQIDTLDNLSRKGSKLNLLRLKKYGIKNYRYDIGNYSKVKRLPKYHFIIDCCAEAAVEVSKRDVDRVLNTNLVGTFNLLKKCAENKSNLIFLSSSRVFSIDL
;
A
#
# COMPACT_ATOMS: atom_id res chain seq x y z
N MET A 1 -19.13 -17.07 21.61
CA MET A 1 -18.54 -16.83 20.27
C MET A 1 -18.36 -18.19 19.60
N ASN A 2 -19.20 -18.52 18.59
CA ASN A 2 -19.40 -19.89 18.09
C ASN A 2 -18.21 -20.41 17.26
N ILE A 3 -17.89 -21.69 17.41
CA ILE A 3 -16.82 -22.42 16.67
C ILE A 3 -17.01 -22.37 15.15
N CYS A 4 -18.27 -22.24 14.67
CA CYS A 4 -18.58 -22.06 13.24
C CYS A 4 -18.06 -20.71 12.70
N ASP A 5 -18.13 -19.63 13.46
CA ASP A 5 -17.66 -18.31 13.05
C ASP A 5 -16.14 -18.29 12.85
N ASN A 6 -15.40 -19.02 13.66
CA ASN A 6 -13.95 -19.13 13.55
C ASN A 6 -13.49 -19.88 12.28
N ARG A 7 -14.24 -20.91 11.81
CA ARG A 7 -13.89 -21.63 10.57
C ARG A 7 -14.18 -20.82 9.32
N ILE A 8 -15.29 -20.10 9.29
CA ILE A 8 -15.66 -19.22 8.18
C ILE A 8 -14.66 -18.06 8.09
N ALA A 9 -14.36 -17.41 9.20
CA ALA A 9 -13.36 -16.35 9.27
C ALA A 9 -11.95 -16.85 8.84
N ALA A 10 -11.53 -18.02 9.32
CA ALA A 10 -10.26 -18.63 8.95
C ALA A 10 -10.18 -18.98 7.45
N ASN A 11 -11.29 -19.47 6.85
CA ASN A 11 -11.34 -19.77 5.41
C ASN A 11 -11.38 -18.50 4.57
N PHE A 12 -12.03 -17.42 5.02
CA PHE A 12 -12.00 -16.12 4.38
C PHE A 12 -10.58 -15.53 4.38
N LEU A 13 -9.91 -15.59 5.52
CA LEU A 13 -8.52 -15.11 5.66
C LEU A 13 -7.53 -15.88 4.77
N LYS A 14 -7.76 -17.16 4.52
CA LYS A 14 -6.93 -17.99 3.61
C LYS A 14 -6.97 -17.54 2.15
N LYS A 15 -8.05 -16.89 1.72
CA LYS A 15 -8.23 -16.41 0.35
C LYS A 15 -7.97 -14.90 0.21
N MET A 16 -7.69 -14.23 1.33
CA MET A 16 -7.52 -12.78 1.35
C MET A 16 -6.24 -12.36 0.64
N LYS A 17 -6.37 -11.36 -0.24
CA LYS A 17 -5.26 -10.74 -0.95
C LYS A 17 -5.22 -9.26 -0.60
N ILE A 18 -4.06 -8.79 -0.17
CA ILE A 18 -3.82 -7.41 0.25
C ILE A 18 -2.69 -6.82 -0.59
N LEU A 19 -2.91 -5.64 -1.15
CA LEU A 19 -1.86 -4.81 -1.74
C LEU A 19 -1.50 -3.70 -0.76
N ILE A 20 -0.20 -3.45 -0.58
CA ILE A 20 0.29 -2.32 0.21
C ILE A 20 1.13 -1.44 -0.71
N THR A 21 0.68 -0.20 -0.98
CA THR A 21 1.44 0.77 -1.76
C THR A 21 2.44 1.50 -0.89
N GLY A 22 3.52 2.02 -1.47
CA GLY A 22 4.66 2.48 -0.67
C GLY A 22 5.27 1.37 0.18
N GLY A 23 5.14 0.12 -0.29
CA GLY A 23 5.44 -1.08 0.48
C GLY A 23 6.91 -1.29 0.81
N CYS A 24 7.83 -0.62 0.11
CA CYS A 24 9.25 -0.60 0.43
C CYS A 24 9.66 0.63 1.27
N GLY A 25 8.70 1.50 1.62
CA GLY A 25 8.87 2.57 2.60
C GLY A 25 8.89 2.03 4.05
N PHE A 26 9.10 2.94 5.00
CA PHE A 26 9.15 2.58 6.43
C PHE A 26 7.81 1.99 6.90
N VAL A 27 6.71 2.70 6.70
CA VAL A 27 5.39 2.29 7.18
C VAL A 27 4.92 1.04 6.45
N GLY A 28 4.90 1.08 5.11
CA GLY A 28 4.37 -0.01 4.29
C GLY A 28 5.10 -1.35 4.51
N SER A 29 6.44 -1.34 4.61
CA SER A 29 7.21 -2.56 4.85
C SER A 29 6.96 -3.17 6.23
N ASN A 30 6.76 -2.33 7.25
CA ASN A 30 6.44 -2.82 8.61
C ASN A 30 5.02 -3.41 8.68
N ILE A 31 4.03 -2.75 8.07
CA ILE A 31 2.66 -3.29 7.97
C ILE A 31 2.67 -4.62 7.22
N ALA A 32 3.37 -4.71 6.07
CA ALA A 32 3.45 -5.91 5.26
C ALA A 32 4.01 -7.10 6.05
N VAL A 33 5.14 -6.91 6.74
CA VAL A 33 5.77 -7.97 7.54
C VAL A 33 4.92 -8.33 8.76
N PHE A 34 4.33 -7.34 9.43
CA PHE A 34 3.45 -7.57 10.58
C PHE A 34 2.24 -8.43 10.19
N LEU A 35 1.52 -8.05 9.14
CA LEU A 35 0.36 -8.79 8.68
C LEU A 35 0.74 -10.21 8.23
N LYS A 36 1.88 -10.36 7.53
CA LYS A 36 2.35 -11.67 7.09
C LYS A 36 2.67 -12.60 8.26
N LYS A 37 3.20 -12.07 9.35
CA LYS A 37 3.47 -12.83 10.57
C LYS A 37 2.19 -13.19 11.34
N LYS A 38 1.22 -12.28 11.40
CA LYS A 38 -0.02 -12.48 12.16
C LYS A 38 -1.05 -13.33 11.42
N ILE A 39 -1.09 -13.26 10.08
CA ILE A 39 -2.07 -13.95 9.25
C ILE A 39 -1.31 -14.81 8.24
N SER A 40 -0.88 -16.00 8.65
CA SER A 40 0.04 -16.86 7.89
C SER A 40 -0.42 -17.21 6.47
N LYS A 41 -1.73 -17.25 6.25
CA LYS A 41 -2.32 -17.66 4.96
C LYS A 41 -2.75 -16.51 4.06
N VAL A 42 -2.54 -15.25 4.47
CA VAL A 42 -2.83 -14.08 3.64
C VAL A 42 -1.79 -13.93 2.53
N GLN A 43 -2.25 -13.62 1.31
CA GLN A 43 -1.36 -13.17 0.25
C GLN A 43 -1.16 -11.66 0.39
N ILE A 44 0.09 -11.24 0.54
CA ILE A 44 0.46 -9.82 0.60
C ILE A 44 1.41 -9.55 -0.55
N ASP A 45 1.06 -8.57 -1.34
CA ASP A 45 1.93 -7.98 -2.35
C ASP A 45 2.14 -6.50 -2.02
N THR A 46 3.23 -5.94 -2.51
CA THR A 46 3.52 -4.51 -2.38
C THR A 46 3.66 -3.86 -3.75
N LEU A 47 3.44 -2.55 -3.79
CA LEU A 47 3.75 -1.69 -4.91
C LEU A 47 4.66 -0.56 -4.43
N ASP A 48 5.80 -0.40 -5.09
CA ASP A 48 6.77 0.64 -4.75
C ASP A 48 7.71 0.86 -5.95
N ASN A 49 7.96 2.09 -6.35
CA ASN A 49 8.84 2.41 -7.48
C ASN A 49 10.33 2.39 -7.11
N LEU A 50 10.64 2.21 -5.80
CA LEU A 50 11.99 2.17 -5.22
C LEU A 50 12.78 3.48 -5.42
N SER A 51 12.10 4.60 -5.54
CA SER A 51 12.73 5.91 -5.74
C SER A 51 13.42 6.45 -4.49
N ARG A 52 12.96 6.05 -3.30
CA ARG A 52 13.53 6.53 -2.04
C ARG A 52 14.82 5.78 -1.64
N LYS A 53 15.77 6.52 -1.12
CA LYS A 53 16.99 5.94 -0.51
C LYS A 53 16.58 4.96 0.60
N GLY A 54 17.15 3.76 0.61
CA GLY A 54 16.81 2.71 1.59
C GLY A 54 15.69 1.76 1.19
N SER A 55 14.83 2.08 0.21
CA SER A 55 13.75 1.17 -0.25
C SER A 55 14.27 -0.20 -0.70
N LYS A 56 15.47 -0.26 -1.25
CA LYS A 56 16.11 -1.53 -1.66
C LYS A 56 16.36 -2.47 -0.47
N LEU A 57 16.69 -1.94 0.71
CA LEU A 57 16.88 -2.74 1.93
C LEU A 57 15.57 -3.36 2.38
N ASN A 58 14.50 -2.57 2.38
CA ASN A 58 13.17 -3.07 2.70
C ASN A 58 12.68 -4.10 1.66
N LEU A 59 12.98 -3.91 0.38
CA LEU A 59 12.69 -4.91 -0.65
C LEU A 59 13.33 -6.27 -0.34
N LEU A 60 14.61 -6.28 0.08
CA LEU A 60 15.29 -7.51 0.48
C LEU A 60 14.63 -8.16 1.71
N ARG A 61 14.22 -7.33 2.68
CA ARG A 61 13.47 -7.78 3.85
C ARG A 61 12.13 -8.42 3.44
N LEU A 62 11.35 -7.77 2.58
CA LEU A 62 10.05 -8.28 2.10
C LEU A 62 10.19 -9.62 1.38
N LYS A 63 11.23 -9.78 0.55
CA LYS A 63 11.54 -11.05 -0.14
C LYS A 63 11.72 -12.22 0.83
N LYS A 64 12.36 -12.00 2.00
CA LYS A 64 12.53 -13.05 3.03
C LYS A 64 11.20 -13.57 3.58
N TYR A 65 10.12 -12.77 3.51
CA TYR A 65 8.77 -13.17 3.91
C TYR A 65 7.89 -13.62 2.74
N GLY A 66 8.48 -13.83 1.54
CA GLY A 66 7.73 -14.23 0.35
C GLY A 66 6.78 -13.16 -0.17
N ILE A 67 7.02 -11.87 0.16
CA ILE A 67 6.19 -10.74 -0.27
C ILE A 67 6.76 -10.21 -1.59
N LYS A 68 5.92 -10.23 -2.64
CA LYS A 68 6.26 -9.73 -3.97
C LYS A 68 6.10 -8.21 -4.01
N ASN A 69 7.04 -7.50 -4.64
CA ASN A 69 6.89 -6.08 -4.95
C ASN A 69 6.70 -5.86 -6.46
N TYR A 70 5.68 -5.09 -6.82
CA TYR A 70 5.51 -4.54 -8.16
C TYR A 70 6.25 -3.21 -8.23
N ARG A 71 7.29 -3.15 -9.06
CA ARG A 71 8.07 -1.93 -9.25
C ARG A 71 7.36 -0.99 -10.22
N TYR A 72 6.29 -0.37 -9.76
CA TYR A 72 5.50 0.59 -10.53
C TYR A 72 5.39 1.91 -9.78
N ASP A 73 5.19 2.99 -10.54
CA ASP A 73 4.79 4.28 -10.01
C ASP A 73 3.27 4.31 -9.86
N ILE A 74 2.79 4.78 -8.71
CA ILE A 74 1.36 4.87 -8.39
C ILE A 74 0.64 5.90 -9.28
N GLY A 75 1.34 6.94 -9.74
CA GLY A 75 0.83 7.92 -10.70
C GLY A 75 0.56 7.35 -12.09
N ASN A 76 1.14 6.20 -12.41
CA ASN A 76 0.96 5.56 -13.72
C ASN A 76 -0.23 4.58 -13.71
N TYR A 77 -1.43 5.07 -14.08
CA TYR A 77 -2.63 4.25 -14.08
C TYR A 77 -2.54 3.01 -14.97
N SER A 78 -1.89 3.09 -16.14
CA SER A 78 -1.75 1.94 -17.03
C SER A 78 -1.02 0.75 -16.38
N LYS A 79 -0.09 1.02 -15.47
CA LYS A 79 0.60 0.01 -14.66
C LYS A 79 -0.25 -0.45 -13.48
N VAL A 80 -0.89 0.50 -12.75
CA VAL A 80 -1.79 0.21 -11.63
C VAL A 80 -2.96 -0.67 -12.08
N LYS A 81 -3.55 -0.40 -13.23
CA LYS A 81 -4.66 -1.17 -13.80
C LYS A 81 -4.29 -2.65 -14.04
N ARG A 82 -3.04 -2.94 -14.40
CA ARG A 82 -2.55 -4.32 -14.66
C ARG A 82 -2.32 -5.15 -13.40
N LEU A 83 -2.36 -4.55 -12.21
CA LEU A 83 -2.23 -5.29 -10.97
C LEU A 83 -3.37 -6.30 -10.83
N PRO A 84 -3.13 -7.45 -10.16
CA PRO A 84 -4.18 -8.40 -9.82
C PRO A 84 -5.32 -7.74 -9.02
N LYS A 85 -6.42 -8.47 -8.89
CA LYS A 85 -7.50 -8.08 -7.99
C LYS A 85 -7.10 -8.37 -6.55
N TYR A 86 -7.32 -7.38 -5.66
CA TYR A 86 -7.11 -7.46 -4.22
C TYR A 86 -8.43 -7.24 -3.49
N HIS A 87 -8.56 -7.80 -2.29
CA HIS A 87 -9.70 -7.55 -1.41
C HIS A 87 -9.52 -6.21 -0.67
N PHE A 88 -8.27 -5.91 -0.29
CA PHE A 88 -7.88 -4.67 0.37
C PHE A 88 -6.66 -4.07 -0.31
N ILE A 89 -6.66 -2.75 -0.42
CA ILE A 89 -5.51 -1.94 -0.79
C ILE A 89 -5.22 -1.01 0.38
N ILE A 90 -4.00 -1.09 0.94
CA ILE A 90 -3.54 -0.18 2.01
C ILE A 90 -2.59 0.82 1.36
N ASP A 91 -3.01 2.09 1.31
CA ASP A 91 -2.22 3.15 0.70
C ASP A 91 -1.30 3.81 1.73
N CYS A 92 -0.01 3.45 1.65
CA CYS A 92 1.08 4.06 2.42
C CYS A 92 1.99 4.90 1.52
N CYS A 93 1.60 5.13 0.26
CA CYS A 93 2.43 5.85 -0.69
C CYS A 93 2.24 7.34 -0.51
N ALA A 94 3.32 8.06 -0.21
CA ALA A 94 3.29 9.51 -0.13
C ALA A 94 4.66 10.11 -0.39
N GLU A 95 4.66 11.28 -1.05
CA GLU A 95 5.79 12.21 -1.01
C GLU A 95 5.56 13.17 0.16
N ALA A 96 6.18 12.86 1.30
CA ALA A 96 5.96 13.57 2.56
C ALA A 96 7.04 14.62 2.86
N ALA A 97 8.10 14.73 2.06
CA ALA A 97 9.21 15.63 2.32
C ALA A 97 8.87 17.07 1.89
N VAL A 98 8.81 17.98 2.84
CA VAL A 98 8.54 19.42 2.60
C VAL A 98 9.55 20.02 1.61
N GLU A 99 10.81 19.61 1.68
CA GLU A 99 11.85 20.09 0.74
C GLU A 99 11.57 19.66 -0.71
N VAL A 100 10.99 18.47 -0.91
CA VAL A 100 10.59 18.01 -2.25
C VAL A 100 9.42 18.84 -2.75
N SER A 101 8.45 19.18 -1.89
CA SER A 101 7.30 19.98 -2.31
C SER A 101 7.69 21.40 -2.76
N LYS A 102 8.77 21.95 -2.24
CA LYS A 102 9.30 23.26 -2.68
C LYS A 102 10.00 23.20 -4.03
N ARG A 103 10.53 22.06 -4.42
CA ARG A 103 11.36 21.88 -5.63
C ARG A 103 10.68 21.16 -6.77
N ASP A 104 9.75 20.27 -6.45
CA ASP A 104 9.09 19.36 -7.41
C ASP A 104 7.63 19.14 -6.98
N VAL A 105 6.81 20.16 -7.23
CA VAL A 105 5.37 20.14 -6.94
C VAL A 105 4.67 19.04 -7.75
N ASP A 106 5.07 18.86 -9.00
CA ASP A 106 4.47 17.86 -9.90
C ASP A 106 4.63 16.46 -9.34
N ARG A 107 5.78 16.15 -8.79
CA ARG A 107 6.03 14.87 -8.15
C ARG A 107 5.12 14.65 -6.93
N VAL A 108 4.92 15.69 -6.14
CA VAL A 108 4.03 15.62 -4.95
C VAL A 108 2.59 15.41 -5.39
N LEU A 109 2.10 16.19 -6.35
CA LEU A 109 0.74 16.04 -6.89
C LEU A 109 0.56 14.68 -7.56
N ASN A 110 1.51 14.26 -8.38
CA ASN A 110 1.43 12.97 -9.06
C ASN A 110 1.40 11.80 -8.06
N THR A 111 2.16 11.86 -6.98
CA THR A 111 2.18 10.79 -5.97
C THR A 111 0.96 10.86 -5.06
N ASN A 112 0.71 12.02 -4.44
CA ASN A 112 -0.27 12.12 -3.36
C ASN A 112 -1.71 12.27 -3.85
N LEU A 113 -1.94 12.92 -5.00
CA LEU A 113 -3.28 13.14 -5.54
C LEU A 113 -3.60 12.15 -6.66
N VAL A 114 -2.82 12.19 -7.76
CA VAL A 114 -3.08 11.35 -8.93
C VAL A 114 -2.91 9.86 -8.57
N GLY A 115 -1.90 9.52 -7.77
CA GLY A 115 -1.66 8.16 -7.30
C GLY A 115 -2.84 7.62 -6.49
N THR A 116 -3.32 8.37 -5.50
CA THR A 116 -4.49 7.97 -4.69
C THR A 116 -5.75 7.86 -5.57
N PHE A 117 -5.96 8.80 -6.50
CA PHE A 117 -7.06 8.72 -7.46
C PHE A 117 -6.99 7.45 -8.34
N ASN A 118 -5.81 7.06 -8.78
CA ASN A 118 -5.60 5.83 -9.54
C ASN A 118 -5.96 4.58 -8.72
N LEU A 119 -5.66 4.57 -7.41
CA LEU A 119 -6.07 3.49 -6.51
C LEU A 119 -7.57 3.46 -6.30
N LEU A 120 -8.23 4.61 -6.15
CA LEU A 120 -9.70 4.69 -6.06
C LEU A 120 -10.37 4.11 -7.31
N LYS A 121 -9.86 4.46 -8.51
CA LYS A 121 -10.35 3.87 -9.76
C LYS A 121 -10.17 2.35 -9.76
N LYS A 122 -8.98 1.86 -9.39
CA LYS A 122 -8.68 0.43 -9.29
C LYS A 122 -9.61 -0.27 -8.29
N CYS A 123 -9.88 0.35 -7.15
CA CYS A 123 -10.79 -0.18 -6.13
C CYS A 123 -12.22 -0.27 -6.67
N ALA A 124 -12.72 0.76 -7.35
CA ALA A 124 -14.03 0.77 -7.96
C ALA A 124 -14.19 -0.35 -9.01
N GLU A 125 -13.23 -0.47 -9.93
CA GLU A 125 -13.24 -1.50 -10.98
C GLU A 125 -13.23 -2.93 -10.40
N ASN A 126 -12.55 -3.16 -9.29
CA ASN A 126 -12.35 -4.50 -8.72
C ASN A 126 -13.23 -4.80 -7.51
N LYS A 127 -14.04 -3.85 -7.05
CA LYS A 127 -14.79 -3.94 -5.78
C LYS A 127 -13.85 -4.25 -4.60
N SER A 128 -12.73 -3.53 -4.55
CA SER A 128 -11.74 -3.62 -3.47
C SER A 128 -12.01 -2.56 -2.41
N ASN A 129 -11.63 -2.83 -1.16
CA ASN A 129 -11.65 -1.85 -0.09
C ASN A 129 -10.34 -1.09 -0.03
N LEU A 130 -10.39 0.25 0.09
CA LEU A 130 -9.22 1.09 0.27
C LEU A 130 -9.09 1.50 1.73
N ILE A 131 -7.90 1.32 2.30
CA ILE A 131 -7.48 1.89 3.58
C ILE A 131 -6.42 2.93 3.26
N PHE A 132 -6.77 4.20 3.41
CA PHE A 132 -5.88 5.33 3.14
C PHE A 132 -5.24 5.83 4.42
N LEU A 133 -3.91 5.87 4.47
CA LEU A 133 -3.18 6.46 5.60
C LEU A 133 -3.08 7.96 5.38
N SER A 134 -3.92 8.69 6.09
CA SER A 134 -4.00 10.15 6.03
C SER A 134 -2.82 10.83 6.73
N SER A 135 -2.84 12.16 6.73
CA SER A 135 -1.85 13.02 7.36
C SER A 135 -2.38 13.60 8.68
N SER A 136 -1.48 13.80 9.63
CA SER A 136 -1.78 14.58 10.84
C SER A 136 -1.88 16.10 10.57
N ARG A 137 -1.44 16.55 9.38
CA ARG A 137 -1.42 17.97 9.00
C ARG A 137 -2.72 18.41 8.31
N VAL A 138 -3.84 18.06 8.89
CA VAL A 138 -5.18 18.45 8.41
C VAL A 138 -5.78 19.59 9.23
N PHE A 139 -5.15 19.93 10.34
CA PHE A 139 -5.56 21.04 11.20
C PHE A 139 -4.66 22.24 11.00
N SER A 140 -5.23 23.42 11.10
CA SER A 140 -4.46 24.67 11.15
C SER A 140 -3.49 24.64 12.34
N ILE A 141 -2.30 25.18 12.13
CA ILE A 141 -1.28 25.34 13.19
C ILE A 141 -1.40 26.76 13.79
N ASP A 142 -2.48 27.45 13.52
CA ASP A 142 -2.75 28.75 14.09
C ASP A 142 -3.05 28.58 15.59
N LEU A 143 -2.00 28.72 16.36
CA LEU A 143 -2.02 28.87 17.82
C LEU A 143 -1.77 30.33 18.15
#